data_ff189d480f370912bfbd1343c7d145c4
#
_entry.id   ff189d480f370912bfbd1343c7d145c4
#
_cell.length_a   1.000
_cell.length_b   1.000
_cell.length_c   1.000
_cell.angle_alpha   90.00
_cell.angle_beta   90.00
_cell.angle_gamma   90.00
#
_symmetry.space_group_name_H-M   'P 1'
#
loop_
_entity.id
_entity.type
_entity.pdbx_description
1 polymer ?
#
loop_
_entity_poly.entity_id
_entity_poly.type
_entity_poly.pdbx_seq_one_letter_code
_entity_poly.pdbx_strand_id
1 'polypeptide(L)'
;NLQSLNTTTPIIVTLNPATQPNASLIYDVYEFEHPVFNQKAIDAQKSIFKIQGENNVWYCGAWQRHGFHEDGLLSAVNLAKQFDVNIPWQ
;
A
#
# COMPACT_ATOMS: atom_id res chain seq x y z
N ASN A 1 -2.40 15.12 13.37
CA ASN A 1 -2.16 15.67 12.02
C ASN A 1 -0.79 15.24 11.52
N LEU A 2 -0.69 14.07 10.87
CA LEU A 2 0.58 13.49 10.37
C LEU A 2 1.19 14.31 9.21
N GLN A 3 0.37 15.07 8.50
CA GLN A 3 0.81 15.85 7.33
C GLN A 3 1.10 17.30 7.65
N SER A 4 0.90 17.73 8.90
CA SER A 4 1.13 19.10 9.37
C SER A 4 0.48 20.17 8.46
N LEU A 5 -0.73 19.90 8.02
CA LEU A 5 -1.48 20.81 7.15
C LEU A 5 -1.71 22.14 7.83
N ASN A 6 -1.37 23.23 7.15
CA ASN A 6 -1.64 24.59 7.61
C ASN A 6 -3.09 24.98 7.28
N THR A 7 -4.04 24.49 8.07
CA THR A 7 -5.46 24.80 7.92
C THR A 7 -6.13 25.00 9.29
N THR A 8 -7.06 25.94 9.35
CA THR A 8 -7.90 26.17 10.53
C THR A 8 -9.13 25.26 10.54
N THR A 9 -9.51 24.73 9.38
CA THR A 9 -10.66 23.81 9.25
C THR A 9 -10.17 22.37 9.42
N PRO A 10 -10.72 21.59 10.36
CA PRO A 10 -10.40 20.18 10.48
C PRO A 10 -10.77 19.41 9.21
N ILE A 11 -9.82 18.68 8.64
CA ILE A 11 -10.08 17.75 7.53
C ILE A 11 -10.00 16.34 8.09
N ILE A 12 -11.06 15.57 7.90
CA ILE A 12 -11.22 14.22 8.47
C ILE A 12 -11.39 13.23 7.33
N VAL A 13 -10.67 12.13 7.42
CA VAL A 13 -10.87 10.96 6.54
C VAL A 13 -11.65 9.92 7.32
N THR A 14 -12.76 9.46 6.76
CA THR A 14 -13.61 8.44 7.36
C THR A 14 -13.71 7.25 6.43
N LEU A 15 -13.46 6.05 6.96
CA LEU A 15 -13.59 4.79 6.22
C LEU A 15 -14.90 4.12 6.59
N ASN A 16 -15.69 3.71 5.58
CA ASN A 16 -16.93 2.96 5.74
C ASN A 16 -17.83 3.52 6.86
N PRO A 17 -18.24 4.80 6.79
CA PRO A 17 -19.01 5.43 7.87
C PRO A 17 -20.33 4.72 8.11
N ALA A 18 -20.64 4.38 9.37
CA ALA A 18 -21.91 3.79 9.75
C ALA A 18 -23.09 4.78 9.56
N THR A 19 -22.81 6.07 9.70
CA THR A 19 -23.76 7.17 9.40
C THR A 19 -23.10 8.09 8.39
N GLN A 20 -23.80 8.37 7.31
CA GLN A 20 -23.27 9.25 6.27
C GLN A 20 -23.05 10.67 6.82
N PRO A 21 -21.88 11.26 6.55
CA PRO A 21 -21.63 12.66 6.86
C PRO A 21 -22.61 13.59 6.12
N ASN A 22 -22.79 14.81 6.65
CA ASN A 22 -23.57 15.82 5.94
C ASN A 22 -22.94 16.10 4.56
N ALA A 23 -23.73 15.98 3.50
CA ALA A 23 -23.28 16.13 2.13
C ALA A 23 -22.56 17.48 1.86
N SER A 24 -22.98 18.56 2.55
CA SER A 24 -22.34 19.88 2.41
C SER A 24 -20.94 19.96 3.02
N LEU A 25 -20.53 18.97 3.82
CA LEU A 25 -19.22 18.88 4.47
C LEU A 25 -18.32 17.83 3.81
N ILE A 26 -18.78 17.16 2.77
CA ILE A 26 -17.99 16.17 2.04
C ILE A 26 -17.22 16.88 0.94
N TYR A 27 -15.89 16.80 1.00
CA TYR A 27 -15.01 17.30 -0.06
C TYR A 27 -14.92 16.31 -1.20
N ASP A 28 -14.79 15.01 -0.88
CA ASP A 28 -14.69 13.97 -1.88
C ASP A 28 -15.01 12.59 -1.31
N VAL A 29 -15.34 11.64 -2.20
CA VAL A 29 -15.64 10.25 -1.87
C VAL A 29 -14.92 9.35 -2.86
N TYR A 30 -14.18 8.40 -2.36
CA TYR A 30 -13.47 7.40 -3.17
C TYR A 30 -13.85 6.00 -2.74
N GLU A 31 -13.93 5.11 -3.70
CA GLU A 31 -14.05 3.68 -3.46
C GLU A 31 -12.70 3.02 -3.73
N PHE A 32 -12.20 2.30 -2.74
CA PHE A 32 -10.92 1.59 -2.82
C PHE A 32 -11.09 0.14 -2.45
N GLU A 33 -10.36 -0.71 -3.16
CA GLU A 33 -10.19 -2.10 -2.76
C GLU A 33 -8.85 -2.27 -2.03
N HIS A 34 -8.88 -3.00 -0.92
CA HIS A 34 -7.67 -3.33 -0.16
C HIS A 34 -7.46 -4.84 -0.12
N PRO A 35 -6.20 -5.30 -0.19
CA PRO A 35 -5.89 -6.70 0.05
C PRO A 35 -6.36 -7.14 1.43
N VAL A 36 -7.01 -8.30 1.50
CA VAL A 36 -7.40 -8.91 2.76
C VAL A 36 -6.28 -9.84 3.22
N PHE A 37 -5.64 -9.49 4.34
CA PHE A 37 -4.54 -10.27 4.93
C PHE A 37 -5.07 -11.45 5.76
N ASN A 38 -5.74 -12.39 5.12
CA ASN A 38 -6.11 -13.65 5.75
C ASN A 38 -4.93 -14.64 5.75
N GLN A 39 -5.09 -15.80 6.38
CA GLN A 39 -4.03 -16.79 6.48
C GLN A 39 -3.49 -17.23 5.12
N LYS A 40 -4.36 -17.38 4.10
CA LYS A 40 -3.94 -17.74 2.74
C LYS A 40 -3.05 -16.68 2.10
N ALA A 41 -3.38 -15.40 2.31
CA ALA A 41 -2.57 -14.29 1.81
C ALA A 41 -1.18 -14.27 2.48
N ILE A 42 -1.12 -14.48 3.81
CA ILE A 42 0.14 -14.55 4.56
C ILE A 42 1.00 -15.72 4.09
N ASP A 43 0.40 -16.86 3.80
CA ASP A 43 1.14 -18.03 3.30
C ASP A 43 1.61 -17.82 1.85
N ALA A 44 0.81 -17.13 1.03
CA ALA A 44 1.20 -16.73 -0.33
C ALA A 44 2.39 -15.74 -0.31
N GLN A 45 2.41 -14.77 0.62
CA GLN A 45 3.55 -13.85 0.80
C GLN A 45 4.87 -14.59 0.97
N LYS A 46 4.88 -15.68 1.74
CA LYS A 46 6.08 -16.52 1.97
C LYS A 46 6.55 -17.25 0.71
N SER A 47 5.71 -17.34 -0.31
CA SER A 47 5.96 -18.09 -1.54
C SER A 47 6.17 -17.23 -2.77
N ILE A 48 6.06 -15.90 -2.66
CA ILE A 48 6.16 -14.97 -3.80
C ILE A 48 7.49 -15.11 -4.56
N PHE A 49 8.58 -15.43 -3.84
CA PHE A 49 9.89 -15.62 -4.45
C PHE A 49 9.93 -16.75 -5.48
N LYS A 50 9.00 -17.71 -5.41
CA LYS A 50 8.94 -18.86 -6.34
C LYS A 50 8.47 -18.48 -7.73
N ILE A 51 7.72 -17.36 -7.84
CA ILE A 51 7.17 -16.90 -9.11
C ILE A 51 7.83 -15.62 -9.63
N GLN A 52 8.80 -15.09 -8.90
CA GLN A 52 9.56 -13.92 -9.36
C GLN A 52 10.42 -14.30 -10.57
N GLY A 53 10.26 -13.57 -11.67
CA GLY A 53 10.98 -13.78 -12.91
C GLY A 53 10.42 -14.88 -13.80
N GLU A 54 9.40 -15.63 -13.38
CA GLU A 54 8.72 -16.58 -14.27
C GLU A 54 8.08 -15.84 -15.45
N ASN A 55 8.32 -16.31 -16.64
CA ASN A 55 7.86 -15.69 -17.89
C ASN A 55 8.22 -14.20 -18.02
N ASN A 56 9.33 -13.76 -17.42
CA ASN A 56 9.77 -12.37 -17.35
C ASN A 56 8.75 -11.44 -16.63
N VAL A 57 7.96 -12.00 -15.71
CA VAL A 57 7.02 -11.23 -14.88
C VAL A 57 7.54 -11.14 -13.45
N TRP A 58 7.49 -9.93 -12.91
CA TRP A 58 8.00 -9.61 -11.58
C TRP A 58 6.94 -8.88 -10.77
N TYR A 59 6.90 -9.13 -9.48
CA TYR A 59 5.88 -8.61 -8.59
C TYR A 59 6.50 -7.82 -7.44
N CYS A 60 5.97 -6.62 -7.20
CA CYS A 60 6.26 -5.86 -5.99
C CYS A 60 4.98 -5.17 -5.50
N GLY A 61 4.98 -4.73 -4.25
CA GLY A 61 3.87 -4.01 -3.66
C GLY A 61 3.78 -4.22 -2.16
N ALA A 62 3.10 -3.31 -1.48
CA ALA A 62 2.92 -3.33 -0.03
C ALA A 62 2.18 -4.59 0.46
N TRP A 63 1.36 -5.20 -0.38
CA TRP A 63 0.62 -6.44 -0.11
C TRP A 63 1.53 -7.65 0.18
N GLN A 64 2.82 -7.57 -0.15
CA GLN A 64 3.80 -8.61 0.16
C GLN A 64 4.18 -8.67 1.65
N ARG A 65 3.72 -7.71 2.47
CA ARG A 65 3.88 -7.68 3.92
C ARG A 65 2.60 -7.17 4.60
N HIS A 66 2.68 -6.06 5.31
CA HIS A 66 1.57 -5.53 6.13
C HIS A 66 0.70 -4.49 5.40
N GLY A 67 1.10 -4.05 4.21
CA GLY A 67 0.33 -3.09 3.41
C GLY A 67 0.67 -1.62 3.68
N PHE A 68 1.75 -1.33 4.40
CA PHE A 68 2.20 0.04 4.64
C PHE A 68 3.08 0.58 3.49
N HIS A 69 3.25 1.90 3.43
CA HIS A 69 4.08 2.55 2.42
C HIS A 69 5.51 2.00 2.41
N GLU A 70 6.10 1.79 3.60
CA GLU A 70 7.44 1.24 3.75
C GLU A 70 7.55 -0.20 3.22
N ASP A 71 6.48 -1.00 3.36
CA ASP A 71 6.44 -2.35 2.79
C ASP A 71 6.45 -2.32 1.26
N GLY A 72 5.78 -1.32 0.66
CA GLY A 72 5.82 -1.09 -0.78
C GLY A 72 7.22 -0.74 -1.26
N LEU A 73 7.87 0.22 -0.60
CA LEU A 73 9.25 0.61 -0.90
C LEU A 73 10.21 -0.57 -0.73
N LEU A 74 10.12 -1.29 0.37
CA LEU A 74 10.97 -2.46 0.64
C LEU A 74 10.82 -3.54 -0.45
N SER A 75 9.60 -3.81 -0.90
CA SER A 75 9.36 -4.79 -1.96
C SER A 75 9.98 -4.37 -3.29
N ALA A 76 9.91 -3.08 -3.63
CA ALA A 76 10.54 -2.53 -4.83
C ALA A 76 12.07 -2.58 -4.74
N VAL A 77 12.65 -2.26 -3.59
CA VAL A 77 14.10 -2.37 -3.33
C VAL A 77 14.57 -3.81 -3.49
N ASN A 78 13.83 -4.76 -2.92
CA ASN A 78 14.17 -6.19 -3.03
C ASN A 78 14.10 -6.68 -4.48
N LEU A 79 13.16 -6.16 -5.25
CA LEU A 79 13.07 -6.45 -6.68
C LEU A 79 14.24 -5.83 -7.45
N ALA A 80 14.55 -4.56 -7.23
CA ALA A 80 15.64 -3.85 -7.89
C ALA A 80 17.00 -4.56 -7.70
N LYS A 81 17.26 -5.12 -6.52
CA LYS A 81 18.47 -5.90 -6.24
C LYS A 81 18.62 -7.15 -7.13
N GLN A 82 17.54 -7.69 -7.66
CA GLN A 82 17.59 -8.85 -8.56
C GLN A 82 18.00 -8.47 -9.99
N PHE A 83 17.97 -7.18 -10.31
CA PHE A 83 18.39 -6.63 -11.58
C PHE A 83 19.78 -5.95 -11.52
N ASP A 84 20.52 -6.13 -10.43
CA ASP A 84 21.80 -5.45 -10.18
C ASP A 84 21.72 -3.92 -10.32
N VAL A 85 20.55 -3.36 -10.03
CA VAL A 85 20.33 -1.92 -10.07
C VAL A 85 20.83 -1.28 -8.79
N ASN A 86 21.65 -0.25 -8.94
CA ASN A 86 22.13 0.53 -7.82
C ASN A 86 21.02 1.41 -7.25
N ILE A 87 20.80 1.34 -5.95
CA ILE A 87 19.77 2.12 -5.27
C ILE A 87 20.41 3.42 -4.78
N PRO A 88 20.01 4.59 -5.30
CA PRO A 88 20.78 5.84 -5.13
C PRO A 88 20.85 6.37 -3.69
N TRP A 89 20.09 5.83 -2.76
CA TRP A 89 20.10 6.23 -1.33
C TRP A 89 20.61 5.13 -0.38
N GLN A 90 21.20 4.07 -0.88
CA GLN A 90 21.81 2.99 -0.09
C GLN A 90 23.34 2.98 -0.26
#